data_8e9404f412f77a824c32242dd3b90691
#
_entry.id   8e9404f412f77a824c32242dd3b90691
#
_cell.length_a   1.000
_cell.length_b   1.000
_cell.length_c   1.000
_cell.angle_alpha   90.00
_cell.angle_beta   90.00
_cell.angle_gamma   90.00
#
_symmetry.space_group_name_H-M   'P 1'
#
loop_
_entity.id
_entity.type
_entity.pdbx_description
1 polymer ?
#
loop_
_entity_poly.entity_id
_entity_poly.type
_entity_poly.pdbx_seq_one_letter_code
_entity_poly.pdbx_strand_id
1 'polypeptide(L)'
;MKFAVIPGSESVEITYTNHVARTGSAIPSRDNIVYCGVTFTLNYPRGKTFGSYNSIVSGDITLAPTLDASRGSKYRSTGQQEVSFASAWPLGYNGGYSETDQVALVVDPNSCPETTQTWFELETTVGLPYSREAYGQINVLKQVLAFEWDACLT
;
A
#
# COMPACT_ATOMS: atom_id res chain seq x y z
N MET A 1 4.67 -8.36 10.53
CA MET A 1 4.39 -6.96 10.18
C MET A 1 4.66 -6.09 11.40
N LYS A 2 5.29 -4.94 11.19
CA LYS A 2 5.52 -3.92 12.22
C LYS A 2 4.89 -2.61 11.75
N PHE A 3 4.42 -1.82 12.70
CA PHE A 3 3.76 -0.54 12.47
C PHE A 3 4.44 0.51 13.35
N ALA A 4 4.83 1.63 12.79
CA ALA A 4 5.48 2.71 13.51
C ALA A 4 5.00 4.07 13.00
N VAL A 5 4.73 4.99 13.92
CA VAL A 5 4.58 6.43 13.60
C VAL A 5 5.98 7.01 13.56
N ILE A 6 6.30 7.75 12.51
CA ILE A 6 7.60 8.40 12.37
C ILE A 6 7.57 9.69 13.18
N PRO A 7 8.39 9.81 14.25
CA PRO A 7 8.38 11.00 15.12
C PRO A 7 8.74 12.26 14.32
N GLY A 8 7.98 13.35 14.54
CA GLY A 8 8.20 14.64 13.90
C GLY A 8 7.79 14.72 12.42
N SER A 9 7.20 13.66 11.88
CA SER A 9 6.58 13.64 10.57
C SER A 9 5.10 13.22 10.67
N GLU A 10 4.29 13.66 9.73
CA GLU A 10 2.89 13.23 9.62
C GLU A 10 2.83 11.92 8.81
N SER A 11 3.63 10.93 9.20
CA SER A 11 3.81 9.70 8.43
C SER A 11 3.73 8.45 9.31
N VAL A 12 3.23 7.39 8.70
CA VAL A 12 3.15 6.06 9.28
C VAL A 12 3.93 5.09 8.42
N GLU A 13 4.84 4.34 9.03
CA GLU A 13 5.61 3.28 8.35
C GLU A 13 5.07 1.91 8.73
N ILE A 14 4.83 1.09 7.72
CA ILE A 14 4.47 -0.31 7.85
C ILE A 14 5.60 -1.14 7.25
N THR A 15 6.21 -2.00 8.06
CA THR A 15 7.23 -2.96 7.63
C THR A 15 6.61 -4.35 7.54
N TYR A 16 6.75 -5.00 6.39
CA TYR A 16 6.24 -6.34 6.15
C TYR A 16 7.37 -7.36 6.34
N THR A 17 7.11 -8.44 7.07
CA THR A 17 8.09 -9.51 7.32
C THR A 17 7.95 -10.71 6.40
N ASN A 18 6.79 -10.89 5.79
CA ASN A 18 6.51 -12.05 4.91
C ASN A 18 5.38 -11.75 3.92
N HIS A 19 5.39 -10.58 3.31
CA HIS A 19 4.45 -10.24 2.24
C HIS A 19 5.13 -10.49 0.88
N VAL A 20 5.13 -11.74 0.47
CA VAL A 20 5.87 -12.21 -0.70
C VAL A 20 5.07 -13.24 -1.50
N ALA A 21 4.90 -12.98 -2.81
CA ALA A 21 4.38 -13.93 -3.77
C ALA A 21 5.53 -14.66 -4.49
N ARG A 22 5.36 -15.94 -4.75
CA ARG A 22 6.38 -16.82 -5.37
C ARG A 22 5.74 -17.79 -6.34
N THR A 23 6.53 -18.17 -7.35
CA THR A 23 6.22 -19.26 -8.28
C THR A 23 7.47 -20.07 -8.60
N GLY A 24 7.32 -21.34 -8.97
CA GLY A 24 8.44 -22.23 -9.27
C GLY A 24 8.09 -23.71 -9.03
N SER A 25 9.01 -24.62 -9.33
CA SER A 25 8.79 -26.06 -9.32
C SER A 25 8.39 -26.65 -7.97
N ALA A 26 8.85 -26.09 -6.87
CA ALA A 26 8.57 -26.53 -5.51
C ALA A 26 7.61 -25.57 -4.75
N ILE A 27 7.05 -24.58 -5.44
CA ILE A 27 6.20 -23.56 -4.83
C ILE A 27 4.73 -23.94 -5.05
N PRO A 28 3.91 -24.00 -3.99
CA PRO A 28 2.47 -24.21 -4.11
C PRO A 28 1.80 -23.12 -4.95
N SER A 29 0.82 -23.49 -5.76
CA SER A 29 0.10 -22.52 -6.61
C SER A 29 -0.61 -21.40 -5.85
N ARG A 30 -0.96 -21.65 -4.57
CA ARG A 30 -1.58 -20.62 -3.71
C ARG A 30 -0.64 -19.49 -3.30
N ASP A 31 0.68 -19.67 -3.47
CA ASP A 31 1.69 -18.70 -3.06
C ASP A 31 2.02 -17.68 -4.18
N ASN A 32 1.42 -17.85 -5.37
CA ASN A 32 1.66 -16.96 -6.51
C ASN A 32 0.92 -15.62 -6.41
N ILE A 33 -0.09 -15.50 -5.54
CA ILE A 33 -0.79 -14.26 -5.23
C ILE A 33 -0.96 -14.17 -3.72
N VAL A 34 -0.51 -13.08 -3.13
CA VAL A 34 -0.56 -12.86 -1.69
C VAL A 34 -1.18 -11.50 -1.36
N TYR A 35 -2.10 -11.52 -0.40
CA TYR A 35 -2.84 -10.36 0.09
C TYR A 35 -2.37 -10.02 1.50
N CYS A 36 -2.25 -8.73 1.80
CA CYS A 36 -2.04 -8.24 3.15
C CYS A 36 -2.93 -7.03 3.41
N GLY A 37 -3.81 -7.15 4.40
CA GLY A 37 -4.69 -6.07 4.85
C GLY A 37 -4.20 -5.47 6.17
N VAL A 38 -4.29 -4.16 6.30
CA VAL A 38 -3.97 -3.41 7.52
C VAL A 38 -5.10 -2.46 7.83
N THR A 39 -5.61 -2.51 9.05
CA THR A 39 -6.62 -1.58 9.56
C THR A 39 -6.04 -0.84 10.76
N PHE A 40 -6.19 0.47 10.80
CA PHE A 40 -5.77 1.31 11.91
C PHE A 40 -6.64 2.55 12.04
N THR A 41 -6.57 3.17 13.20
CA THR A 41 -7.23 4.45 13.47
C THR A 41 -6.17 5.53 13.63
N LEU A 42 -6.38 6.66 12.98
CA LEU A 42 -5.51 7.82 13.07
C LEU A 42 -6.21 8.94 13.82
N ASN A 43 -5.54 9.47 14.85
CA ASN A 43 -5.94 10.71 15.52
C ASN A 43 -5.23 11.88 14.85
N TYR A 44 -5.95 12.94 14.55
CA TYR A 44 -5.40 14.13 13.90
C TYR A 44 -5.71 15.41 14.68
N PRO A 45 -4.93 16.50 14.47
CA PRO A 45 -5.08 17.74 15.24
C PRO A 45 -6.45 18.39 15.06
N ARG A 46 -6.96 19.03 16.11
CA ARG A 46 -8.19 19.84 16.02
C ARG A 46 -8.01 21.00 15.02
N GLY A 47 -9.07 21.35 14.33
CA GLY A 47 -9.05 22.42 13.33
C GLY A 47 -8.37 22.04 12.01
N LYS A 48 -8.09 20.75 11.84
CA LYS A 48 -7.58 20.17 10.61
C LYS A 48 -8.61 19.26 9.99
N THR A 49 -8.58 19.17 8.68
CA THR A 49 -9.31 18.18 7.90
C THR A 49 -8.33 17.40 7.04
N PHE A 50 -8.79 16.30 6.51
CA PHE A 50 -7.98 15.41 5.67
C PHE A 50 -7.97 15.94 4.24
N GLY A 51 -6.81 16.25 3.69
CA GLY A 51 -6.68 16.68 2.29
C GLY A 51 -6.31 15.55 1.34
N SER A 52 -5.20 14.88 1.64
CA SER A 52 -4.67 13.79 0.83
C SER A 52 -3.64 12.97 1.59
N TYR A 53 -3.23 11.85 1.04
CA TYR A 53 -2.03 11.17 1.48
C TYR A 53 -1.32 10.45 0.32
N ASN A 54 -0.01 10.33 0.44
CA ASN A 54 0.81 9.54 -0.44
C ASN A 54 1.17 8.24 0.25
N SER A 55 0.99 7.13 -0.45
CA SER A 55 1.42 5.81 -0.01
C SER A 55 2.58 5.36 -0.88
N ILE A 56 3.77 5.29 -0.30
CA ILE A 56 4.98 4.83 -0.97
C ILE A 56 5.19 3.37 -0.62
N VAL A 57 5.05 2.49 -1.62
CA VAL A 57 5.20 1.04 -1.47
C VAL A 57 6.51 0.62 -2.11
N SER A 58 7.36 -0.07 -1.36
CA SER A 58 8.67 -0.51 -1.83
C SER A 58 8.93 -1.97 -1.53
N GLY A 59 9.73 -2.60 -2.39
CA GLY A 59 10.10 -4.01 -2.30
C GLY A 59 11.10 -4.42 -3.36
N ASP A 60 11.25 -5.72 -3.55
CA ASP A 60 12.15 -6.33 -4.51
C ASP A 60 11.42 -7.34 -5.41
N ILE A 61 11.92 -7.46 -6.62
CA ILE A 61 11.42 -8.38 -7.63
C ILE A 61 12.57 -9.18 -8.23
N THR A 62 12.37 -10.48 -8.39
CA THR A 62 13.27 -11.38 -9.11
C THR A 62 12.45 -12.26 -10.01
N LEU A 63 12.60 -12.13 -11.32
CA LEU A 63 11.81 -12.85 -12.32
C LEU A 63 12.69 -13.60 -13.31
N ALA A 64 12.29 -14.83 -13.62
CA ALA A 64 12.77 -15.50 -14.82
C ALA A 64 12.32 -14.72 -16.08
N PRO A 65 13.03 -14.86 -17.23
CA PRO A 65 12.73 -14.07 -18.43
C PRO A 65 11.32 -14.21 -19.00
N THR A 66 10.59 -15.24 -18.61
CA THR A 66 9.22 -15.55 -19.07
C THR A 66 8.13 -15.11 -18.11
N LEU A 67 8.49 -14.52 -16.97
CA LEU A 67 7.55 -14.08 -15.94
C LEU A 67 7.49 -12.57 -15.85
N ASP A 68 6.28 -12.06 -15.65
CA ASP A 68 5.97 -10.70 -15.23
C ASP A 68 5.49 -10.69 -13.79
N ALA A 69 5.32 -9.51 -13.21
CA ALA A 69 4.80 -9.33 -11.86
C ALA A 69 3.83 -8.16 -11.79
N SER A 70 2.95 -8.21 -10.80
CA SER A 70 2.00 -7.13 -10.53
C SER A 70 1.85 -6.84 -9.05
N ARG A 71 1.47 -5.60 -8.75
CA ARG A 71 1.03 -5.14 -7.45
C ARG A 71 -0.31 -4.42 -7.58
N GLY A 72 -1.21 -4.66 -6.64
CA GLY A 72 -2.41 -3.87 -6.43
C GLY A 72 -2.42 -3.26 -5.05
N SER A 73 -3.05 -2.10 -4.90
CA SER A 73 -3.34 -1.49 -3.60
C SER A 73 -4.76 -0.98 -3.58
N LYS A 74 -5.42 -1.13 -2.43
CA LYS A 74 -6.74 -0.58 -2.15
C LYS A 74 -6.70 0.22 -0.87
N TYR A 75 -7.34 1.36 -0.88
CA TYR A 75 -7.39 2.29 0.24
C TYR A 75 -8.82 2.65 0.56
N ARG A 76 -9.19 2.56 1.84
CA ARG A 76 -10.45 3.02 2.38
C ARG A 76 -10.21 3.88 3.60
N SER A 77 -11.06 4.88 3.79
CA SER A 77 -11.13 5.66 5.02
C SER A 77 -12.58 6.03 5.33
N THR A 78 -12.84 6.43 6.56
CA THR A 78 -14.19 6.79 7.01
C THR A 78 -14.84 7.82 6.07
N GLY A 79 -16.03 7.50 5.54
CA GLY A 79 -16.80 8.41 4.69
C GLY A 79 -16.28 8.59 3.26
N GLN A 80 -15.24 7.85 2.87
CA GLN A 80 -14.64 7.92 1.53
C GLN A 80 -14.93 6.65 0.72
N GLN A 81 -14.96 6.78 -0.59
CA GLN A 81 -15.03 5.64 -1.49
C GLN A 81 -13.67 4.93 -1.53
N GLU A 82 -13.70 3.62 -1.81
CA GLU A 82 -12.48 2.85 -2.07
C GLU A 82 -11.75 3.38 -3.30
N VAL A 83 -10.44 3.57 -3.17
CA VAL A 83 -9.55 3.93 -4.27
C VAL A 83 -8.57 2.79 -4.50
N SER A 84 -8.35 2.42 -5.76
CA SER A 84 -7.48 1.31 -6.15
C SER A 84 -6.38 1.77 -7.10
N PHE A 85 -5.19 1.19 -6.91
CA PHE A 85 -4.02 1.41 -7.77
C PHE A 85 -3.46 0.06 -8.21
N ALA A 86 -2.80 0.06 -9.37
CA ALA A 86 -2.13 -1.11 -9.90
C ALA A 86 -0.80 -0.73 -10.56
N SER A 87 0.20 -1.57 -10.37
CA SER A 87 1.50 -1.49 -11.04
C SER A 87 1.85 -2.85 -11.62
N ALA A 88 2.59 -2.85 -12.74
CA ALA A 88 3.07 -4.06 -13.38
C ALA A 88 4.52 -3.89 -13.83
N TRP A 89 5.28 -4.98 -13.79
CA TRP A 89 6.67 -5.03 -14.23
C TRP A 89 6.81 -6.02 -15.38
N PRO A 90 7.63 -5.67 -16.39
CA PRO A 90 7.77 -6.49 -17.59
C PRO A 90 8.46 -7.81 -17.30
N LEU A 91 8.40 -8.71 -18.28
CA LEU A 91 9.07 -10.00 -18.26
C LEU A 91 10.54 -9.88 -17.89
N GLY A 92 10.99 -10.72 -16.95
CA GLY A 92 12.39 -10.81 -16.54
C GLY A 92 12.91 -9.64 -15.72
N TYR A 93 12.04 -8.80 -15.17
CA TYR A 93 12.45 -7.70 -14.30
C TYR A 93 13.18 -8.22 -13.05
N ASN A 94 14.32 -7.61 -12.72
CA ASN A 94 15.08 -7.91 -11.51
C ASN A 94 15.59 -6.61 -10.89
N GLY A 95 15.21 -6.35 -9.65
CA GLY A 95 15.62 -5.16 -8.92
C GLY A 95 14.62 -4.73 -7.85
N GLY A 96 14.99 -3.67 -7.14
CA GLY A 96 14.10 -2.98 -6.23
C GLY A 96 13.05 -2.14 -6.94
N TYR A 97 11.95 -1.87 -6.26
CA TYR A 97 10.94 -0.92 -6.72
C TYR A 97 10.47 0.00 -5.61
N SER A 98 9.99 1.17 -6.01
CA SER A 98 9.33 2.13 -5.14
C SER A 98 8.25 2.83 -5.95
N GLU A 99 7.00 2.62 -5.58
CA GLU A 99 5.81 3.13 -6.25
C GLU A 99 5.03 4.04 -5.32
N THR A 100 4.54 5.16 -5.84
CA THR A 100 3.73 6.11 -5.07
C THR A 100 2.29 6.09 -5.54
N ASP A 101 1.38 5.71 -4.64
CA ASP A 101 -0.05 5.82 -4.81
C ASP A 101 -0.51 7.14 -4.18
N GLN A 102 -1.05 8.05 -4.98
CA GLN A 102 -1.50 9.35 -4.52
C GLN A 102 -3.02 9.33 -4.30
N VAL A 103 -3.44 9.39 -3.04
CA VAL A 103 -4.85 9.31 -2.65
C VAL A 103 -5.38 10.70 -2.31
N ALA A 104 -6.22 11.24 -3.20
CA ALA A 104 -6.97 12.47 -2.92
C ALA A 104 -8.27 12.11 -2.18
N LEU A 105 -8.55 12.86 -1.11
CA LEU A 105 -9.78 12.73 -0.34
C LEU A 105 -10.72 13.84 -0.73
N VAL A 106 -11.98 13.47 -1.02
CA VAL A 106 -13.05 14.46 -1.24
C VAL A 106 -13.55 14.88 0.13
N VAL A 107 -13.07 16.01 0.62
CA VAL A 107 -13.52 16.62 1.87
C VAL A 107 -14.35 17.85 1.52
N ASP A 108 -15.51 18.01 2.15
CA ASP A 108 -16.22 19.28 2.12
C ASP A 108 -15.40 20.32 2.89
N PRO A 109 -14.82 21.32 2.22
CA PRO A 109 -13.97 22.32 2.88
C PRO A 109 -14.74 23.17 3.90
N ASN A 110 -16.08 23.12 3.88
CA ASN A 110 -16.94 23.87 4.82
C ASN A 110 -17.31 23.05 6.06
N SER A 111 -16.90 21.80 6.14
CA SER A 111 -17.17 20.95 7.31
C SER A 111 -15.89 20.61 8.06
N CYS A 112 -15.71 21.22 9.23
CA CYS A 112 -14.79 20.70 10.22
C CYS A 112 -15.37 19.41 10.81
N PRO A 113 -14.67 18.28 10.75
CA PRO A 113 -15.16 17.07 11.40
C PRO A 113 -15.23 17.30 12.91
N GLU A 114 -16.34 16.90 13.52
CA GLU A 114 -16.52 16.93 14.97
C GLU A 114 -15.54 15.98 15.69
N THR A 115 -15.11 14.93 14.97
CA THR A 115 -14.18 13.92 15.47
C THR A 115 -12.79 14.15 14.93
N THR A 116 -11.79 14.05 15.80
CA THR A 116 -10.36 14.09 15.46
C THR A 116 -9.80 12.69 15.22
N GLN A 117 -10.63 11.77 14.79
CA GLN A 117 -10.26 10.38 14.57
C GLN A 117 -10.86 9.88 13.26
N THR A 118 -10.05 9.19 12.47
CA THR A 118 -10.51 8.51 11.26
C THR A 118 -9.95 7.10 11.19
N TRP A 119 -10.74 6.21 10.63
CA TRP A 119 -10.38 4.83 10.41
C TRP A 119 -9.84 4.66 8.99
N PHE A 120 -8.80 3.86 8.87
CA PHE A 120 -8.16 3.48 7.62
C PHE A 120 -8.11 1.97 7.45
N GLU A 121 -8.34 1.53 6.25
CA GLU A 121 -8.04 0.19 5.77
C GLU A 121 -7.22 0.30 4.49
N LEU A 122 -6.14 -0.43 4.44
CA LEU A 122 -5.35 -0.61 3.24
C LEU A 122 -5.14 -2.10 2.98
N GLU A 123 -5.22 -2.47 1.72
CA GLU A 123 -4.89 -3.81 1.24
C GLU A 123 -3.81 -3.69 0.18
N THR A 124 -2.78 -4.50 0.28
CA THR A 124 -1.74 -4.62 -0.74
C THR A 124 -1.69 -6.05 -1.24
N THR A 125 -1.74 -6.22 -2.55
CA THR A 125 -1.67 -7.50 -3.24
C THR A 125 -0.41 -7.53 -4.09
N VAL A 126 0.32 -8.63 -4.06
CA VAL A 126 1.40 -8.92 -5.01
C VAL A 126 1.13 -10.24 -5.69
N GLY A 127 1.46 -10.33 -6.98
CA GLY A 127 1.13 -11.50 -7.77
C GLY A 127 2.08 -11.76 -8.94
N LEU A 128 2.17 -13.04 -9.28
CA LEU A 128 2.92 -13.61 -10.39
C LEU A 128 2.04 -14.63 -11.11
N PRO A 129 2.21 -14.84 -12.43
CA PRO A 129 1.67 -16.02 -13.09
C PRO A 129 2.18 -17.29 -12.43
N TYR A 130 1.29 -18.28 -12.27
CA TYR A 130 1.74 -19.57 -11.77
C TYR A 130 2.58 -20.29 -12.82
N SER A 131 3.76 -20.76 -12.43
CA SER A 131 4.65 -21.56 -13.27
C SER A 131 5.33 -22.65 -12.44
N ARG A 132 5.44 -23.86 -13.02
CA ARG A 132 6.26 -24.94 -12.46
C ARG A 132 7.70 -24.93 -12.99
N GLU A 133 7.93 -24.27 -14.12
CA GLU A 133 9.21 -24.32 -14.83
C GLU A 133 10.07 -23.08 -14.57
N ALA A 134 9.43 -21.93 -14.35
CA ALA A 134 10.11 -20.67 -14.15
C ALA A 134 9.98 -20.18 -12.70
N TYR A 135 11.09 -19.75 -12.11
CA TYR A 135 11.10 -19.17 -10.77
C TYR A 135 10.85 -17.67 -10.84
N GLY A 136 9.99 -17.19 -9.93
CA GLY A 136 9.76 -15.76 -9.73
C GLY A 136 9.38 -15.44 -8.29
N GLN A 137 9.69 -14.23 -7.88
CA GLN A 137 9.34 -13.67 -6.59
C GLN A 137 9.09 -12.18 -6.69
N ILE A 138 8.06 -11.70 -6.02
CA ILE A 138 7.81 -10.28 -5.73
C ILE A 138 7.45 -10.12 -4.25
N ASN A 139 8.03 -9.16 -3.57
CA ASN A 139 7.69 -8.85 -2.19
C ASN A 139 7.32 -7.38 -2.00
N VAL A 140 6.63 -7.09 -0.90
CA VAL A 140 6.54 -5.76 -0.31
C VAL A 140 7.33 -5.80 0.99
N LEU A 141 8.31 -4.92 1.11
CA LEU A 141 9.12 -4.78 2.31
C LEU A 141 8.59 -3.67 3.22
N LYS A 142 8.19 -2.57 2.62
CA LYS A 142 7.80 -1.37 3.35
C LYS A 142 6.73 -0.57 2.63
N GLN A 143 5.86 0.05 3.40
CA GLN A 143 4.88 1.04 2.95
C GLN A 143 4.91 2.23 3.90
N VAL A 144 5.02 3.44 3.35
CA VAL A 144 5.00 4.69 4.10
C VAL A 144 3.78 5.49 3.68
N LEU A 145 2.94 5.82 4.63
CA LEU A 145 1.78 6.69 4.44
C LEU A 145 2.17 8.10 4.94
N ALA A 146 2.25 9.06 4.04
CA ALA A 146 2.51 10.46 4.36
C ALA A 146 1.22 11.26 4.17
N PHE A 147 0.73 11.83 5.27
CA PHE A 147 -0.55 12.54 5.32
C PHE A 147 -0.37 14.04 5.15
N GLU A 148 -1.25 14.66 4.39
CA GLU A 148 -1.35 16.11 4.22
C GLU A 148 -2.68 16.57 4.82
N TRP A 149 -2.60 17.57 5.72
CA TRP A 149 -3.74 18.10 6.44
C TRP A 149 -4.09 19.50 5.95
N ASP A 150 -5.33 19.70 5.58
CA ASP A 150 -5.84 21.02 5.28
C ASP A 150 -6.39 21.70 6.56
N ALA A 151 -6.34 23.02 6.61
CA ALA A 151 -7.01 23.77 7.65
C ALA A 151 -8.53 23.75 7.42
N CYS A 152 -9.30 23.54 8.49
CA CYS A 152 -10.74 23.71 8.42
C CYS A 152 -11.06 25.19 8.12
N LEU A 153 -11.94 25.43 7.17
CA LEU A 153 -12.56 26.72 6.98
C LEU A 153 -13.66 26.89 8.07
N THR A 154 -13.44 27.82 8.95
CA THR A 154 -14.42 28.19 9.99
C THR A 154 -15.41 29.19 9.43
#